data_00f2099e2d578a4fbbb3d30c9775382c
#
_entry.id   00f2099e2d578a4fbbb3d30c9775382c
#
_cell.length_a   1.000
_cell.length_b   1.000
_cell.length_c   1.000
_cell.angle_alpha   90.00
_cell.angle_beta   90.00
_cell.angle_gamma   90.00
#
_symmetry.space_group_name_H-M   'P 1'
#
loop_
_entity.id
_entity.type
_entity.pdbx_description
1 polymer ?
#
loop_
_entity_poly.entity_id
_entity_poly.type
_entity_poly.pdbx_seq_one_letter_code
_entity_poly.pdbx_strand_id
1 'polypeptide(L)'
;MVVKSYYIPLVDEKIKSKLQDILEKYDFEGIELEYLWEENKPRSLFSGVFPVAGKDGIGFSFCVEVPHNKVKANKTENKTKVFFDDCLEIFLQPENSSIYYGIELNAKGTCLDYRVFIHEDDKKDLLPEELKSSKQYDGGEKIFGYFTDTVADKTITFDYDWKSNVSTESEVQDEFWYFDVFVPWSDFGLSEAPKKNAIWRGTINRIDSSVPRGTNYGFLCLLDKTDVKSFHQPSKFASFIFR
;
A
#
# COMPACT_ATOMS: atom_id res chain seq x y z
N MET A 1 2.82 -7.14 22.46
CA MET A 1 2.65 -7.53 21.05
C MET A 1 3.92 -7.07 20.33
N VAL A 2 4.65 -7.95 19.65
CA VAL A 2 5.88 -7.58 18.93
C VAL A 2 5.44 -7.11 17.55
N VAL A 3 5.53 -5.82 17.29
CA VAL A 3 5.24 -5.27 15.96
C VAL A 3 6.34 -5.70 15.00
N LYS A 4 5.99 -6.25 13.84
CA LYS A 4 6.95 -6.56 12.77
C LYS A 4 7.69 -5.28 12.37
N SER A 5 8.99 -5.39 12.11
CA SER A 5 9.82 -4.24 11.72
C SER A 5 10.64 -4.60 10.49
N TYR A 6 10.67 -3.68 9.53
CA TYR A 6 11.40 -3.80 8.28
C TYR A 6 12.27 -2.58 8.06
N TYR A 7 13.41 -2.78 7.42
CA TYR A 7 14.32 -1.69 7.08
C TYR A 7 14.04 -1.19 5.66
N ILE A 8 14.03 0.14 5.52
CA ILE A 8 14.00 0.80 4.22
C ILE A 8 15.36 1.44 4.00
N PRO A 9 16.17 0.93 3.07
CA PRO A 9 17.46 1.52 2.76
C PRO A 9 17.34 2.97 2.30
N LEU A 10 18.20 3.85 2.83
CA LEU A 10 18.35 5.24 2.39
C LEU A 10 19.52 5.33 1.44
N VAL A 11 19.29 5.81 0.22
CA VAL A 11 20.35 6.06 -0.76
C VAL A 11 20.50 7.56 -1.04
N ASP A 12 21.74 8.01 -1.23
CA ASP A 12 22.05 9.41 -1.53
C ASP A 12 21.92 9.73 -3.03
N GLU A 13 20.87 9.19 -3.65
CA GLU A 13 20.56 9.29 -5.09
C GLU A 13 19.10 9.63 -5.31
N LYS A 14 18.76 10.17 -6.50
CA LYS A 14 17.39 10.19 -6.99
C LYS A 14 17.06 8.82 -7.59
N ILE A 15 15.87 8.30 -7.28
CA ILE A 15 15.50 6.93 -7.63
C ILE A 15 14.37 6.82 -8.65
N LYS A 16 13.60 7.88 -8.90
CA LYS A 16 12.41 7.85 -9.77
C LYS A 16 12.63 7.18 -11.13
N SER A 17 13.75 7.45 -11.79
CA SER A 17 14.07 6.91 -13.12
C SER A 17 15.18 5.87 -13.11
N LYS A 18 15.53 5.33 -11.95
CA LYS A 18 16.68 4.45 -11.73
C LYS A 18 16.42 3.39 -10.69
N LEU A 19 15.16 3.07 -10.43
CA LEU A 19 14.82 2.15 -9.33
C LEU A 19 15.52 0.80 -9.52
N GLN A 20 15.46 0.22 -10.71
CA GLN A 20 16.12 -1.05 -11.02
C GLN A 20 17.65 -0.94 -10.94
N ASP A 21 18.27 0.11 -11.51
CA ASP A 21 19.72 0.33 -11.42
C ASP A 21 20.18 0.41 -9.96
N ILE A 22 19.37 1.03 -9.09
CA ILE A 22 19.66 1.14 -7.66
C ILE A 22 19.56 -0.22 -6.97
N LEU A 23 18.52 -0.99 -7.27
CA LEU A 23 18.35 -2.34 -6.71
C LEU A 23 19.45 -3.29 -7.14
N GLU A 24 19.91 -3.21 -8.41
CA GLU A 24 21.04 -3.99 -8.91
C GLU A 24 22.40 -3.56 -8.28
N LYS A 25 22.55 -2.25 -8.03
CA LYS A 25 23.77 -1.69 -7.44
C LYS A 25 23.96 -2.05 -5.97
N TYR A 26 22.86 -2.17 -5.24
CA TYR A 26 22.86 -2.43 -3.80
C TYR A 26 22.19 -3.78 -3.54
N ASP A 27 22.85 -4.64 -2.78
CA ASP A 27 22.29 -5.94 -2.35
C ASP A 27 21.30 -5.73 -1.20
N PHE A 28 20.06 -5.35 -1.56
CA PHE A 28 19.00 -5.10 -0.59
C PHE A 28 18.22 -6.39 -0.28
N GLU A 29 17.93 -6.59 0.98
CA GLU A 29 17.06 -7.68 1.41
C GLU A 29 15.60 -7.37 1.04
N GLY A 30 14.97 -8.30 0.31
CA GLY A 30 13.55 -8.23 0.00
C GLY A 30 12.68 -8.61 1.19
N ILE A 31 11.46 -8.12 1.19
CA ILE A 31 10.44 -8.44 2.18
C ILE A 31 9.41 -9.35 1.53
N GLU A 32 9.18 -10.53 2.09
CA GLU A 32 8.14 -11.44 1.62
C GLU A 32 6.80 -11.11 2.28
N LEU A 33 5.73 -11.07 1.47
CA LEU A 33 4.37 -10.90 1.97
C LEU A 33 3.81 -12.24 2.43
N GLU A 34 3.13 -12.23 3.57
CA GLU A 34 2.51 -13.42 4.14
C GLU A 34 0.98 -13.37 3.96
N TYR A 35 0.33 -14.55 3.94
CA TYR A 35 -1.13 -14.60 3.98
C TYR A 35 -1.65 -13.99 5.30
N LEU A 36 -2.65 -13.12 5.17
CA LEU A 36 -3.29 -12.48 6.33
C LEU A 36 -3.94 -13.51 7.27
N TRP A 37 -4.45 -14.62 6.70
CA TRP A 37 -5.04 -15.74 7.45
C TRP A 37 -4.35 -17.05 7.09
N GLU A 38 -4.00 -17.86 8.09
CA GLU A 38 -3.20 -19.07 7.88
C GLU A 38 -3.99 -20.32 7.51
N GLU A 39 -5.31 -20.31 7.67
CA GLU A 39 -6.10 -21.52 7.49
C GLU A 39 -6.15 -21.96 6.02
N ASN A 40 -5.63 -23.17 5.76
CA ASN A 40 -5.74 -23.87 4.47
C ASN A 40 -5.24 -23.11 3.25
N LYS A 41 -4.01 -22.67 3.26
CA LYS A 41 -3.37 -22.05 2.08
C LYS A 41 -3.53 -22.96 0.86
N PRO A 42 -4.28 -22.57 -0.19
CA PRO A 42 -4.50 -23.43 -1.35
C PRO A 42 -3.21 -23.58 -2.18
N ARG A 43 -2.32 -22.60 -2.07
CA ARG A 43 -1.06 -22.51 -2.80
C ARG A 43 -0.15 -21.49 -2.09
N SER A 44 1.14 -21.80 -2.04
CA SER A 44 2.14 -20.79 -1.68
C SER A 44 2.44 -19.97 -2.93
N LEU A 45 2.05 -18.70 -2.97
CA LEU A 45 2.42 -17.75 -4.01
C LEU A 45 3.52 -16.86 -3.46
N PHE A 46 4.67 -16.85 -4.12
CA PHE A 46 5.72 -15.91 -3.78
C PHE A 46 5.25 -14.47 -4.03
N SER A 47 5.51 -13.60 -3.11
CA SER A 47 5.24 -12.17 -3.24
C SER A 47 6.28 -11.40 -2.46
N GLY A 48 7.28 -10.91 -3.18
CA GLY A 48 8.38 -10.13 -2.61
C GLY A 48 8.25 -8.65 -2.96
N VAL A 49 8.74 -7.79 -2.08
CA VAL A 49 8.88 -6.36 -2.31
C VAL A 49 10.23 -5.87 -1.84
N PHE A 50 10.85 -4.99 -2.60
CA PHE A 50 12.13 -4.35 -2.32
C PHE A 50 11.90 -2.85 -2.17
N PRO A 51 11.75 -2.34 -0.94
CA PRO A 51 11.60 -0.90 -0.71
C PRO A 51 12.95 -0.21 -0.71
N VAL A 52 13.00 1.01 -1.24
CA VAL A 52 14.18 1.89 -1.16
C VAL A 52 13.75 3.35 -1.10
N ALA A 53 14.45 4.15 -0.32
CA ALA A 53 14.20 5.58 -0.18
C ALA A 53 15.36 6.37 -0.76
N GLY A 54 15.07 7.23 -1.74
CA GLY A 54 16.02 8.13 -2.36
C GLY A 54 15.78 9.60 -1.99
N LYS A 55 16.55 10.51 -2.59
CA LYS A 55 16.39 11.95 -2.38
C LYS A 55 15.03 12.50 -2.79
N ASP A 56 14.40 11.92 -3.79
CA ASP A 56 13.19 12.42 -4.45
C ASP A 56 11.92 11.70 -4.07
N GLY A 57 12.00 10.54 -3.42
CA GLY A 57 10.84 9.75 -3.05
C GLY A 57 11.19 8.38 -2.50
N ILE A 58 10.17 7.56 -2.32
CA ILE A 58 10.28 6.16 -1.95
C ILE A 58 9.86 5.29 -3.13
N GLY A 59 10.64 4.24 -3.40
CA GLY A 59 10.39 3.24 -4.42
C GLY A 59 10.07 1.88 -3.80
N PHE A 60 9.24 1.12 -4.51
CA PHE A 60 8.93 -0.27 -4.19
C PHE A 60 9.01 -1.06 -5.48
N SER A 61 9.88 -2.06 -5.54
CA SER A 61 9.90 -3.02 -6.63
C SER A 61 9.29 -4.32 -6.15
N PHE A 62 8.25 -4.76 -6.81
CA PHE A 62 7.54 -5.99 -6.51
C PHE A 62 7.95 -7.08 -7.49
N CYS A 63 8.13 -8.29 -6.97
CA CYS A 63 8.21 -9.52 -7.72
C CYS A 63 7.17 -10.49 -7.17
N VAL A 64 6.11 -10.72 -7.90
CA VAL A 64 4.99 -11.54 -7.43
C VAL A 64 4.68 -12.66 -8.40
N GLU A 65 4.58 -13.89 -7.88
CA GLU A 65 4.20 -15.04 -8.67
C GLU A 65 2.73 -14.93 -9.10
N VAL A 66 2.47 -15.18 -10.38
CA VAL A 66 1.12 -15.14 -10.97
C VAL A 66 0.81 -16.46 -11.69
N PRO A 67 -0.31 -17.12 -11.37
CA PRO A 67 -0.67 -18.36 -12.01
C PRO A 67 -0.85 -18.22 -13.51
N HIS A 68 -0.17 -19.10 -14.27
CA HIS A 68 -0.37 -19.20 -15.71
C HIS A 68 -0.11 -17.90 -16.48
N ASN A 69 0.77 -17.04 -16.03
CA ASN A 69 1.09 -15.73 -16.63
C ASN A 69 -0.14 -14.84 -16.82
N LYS A 70 -1.15 -14.99 -15.96
CA LYS A 70 -2.39 -14.23 -16.05
C LYS A 70 -2.52 -13.30 -14.86
N VAL A 71 -2.41 -12.02 -15.16
CA VAL A 71 -2.72 -10.94 -14.21
C VAL A 71 -4.04 -10.32 -14.64
N LYS A 72 -5.00 -10.26 -13.73
CA LYS A 72 -6.27 -9.59 -13.99
C LYS A 72 -6.13 -8.09 -13.78
N ALA A 73 -6.31 -7.31 -14.83
CA ALA A 73 -6.28 -5.86 -14.80
C ALA A 73 -7.37 -5.29 -15.71
N ASN A 74 -8.63 -5.36 -15.27
CA ASN A 74 -9.79 -4.93 -16.03
C ASN A 74 -10.10 -3.44 -15.86
N LYS A 75 -9.75 -2.87 -14.71
CA LYS A 75 -9.92 -1.44 -14.44
C LYS A 75 -8.87 -0.64 -15.20
N THR A 76 -9.31 0.41 -15.89
CA THR A 76 -8.46 1.26 -16.74
C THR A 76 -8.56 2.74 -16.42
N GLU A 77 -9.42 3.10 -15.48
CA GLU A 77 -9.62 4.48 -15.04
C GLU A 77 -9.27 4.61 -13.55
N ASN A 78 -8.47 5.61 -13.23
CA ASN A 78 -8.14 5.94 -11.84
C ASN A 78 -9.38 6.26 -11.00
N LYS A 79 -9.25 6.14 -9.69
CA LYS A 79 -10.36 6.34 -8.75
C LYS A 79 -11.52 5.36 -8.99
N THR A 80 -11.21 4.14 -9.37
CA THR A 80 -12.16 3.02 -9.45
C THR A 80 -11.76 1.90 -8.49
N LYS A 81 -12.61 0.91 -8.35
CA LYS A 81 -12.39 -0.24 -7.43
C LYS A 81 -11.33 -1.20 -7.97
N VAL A 82 -10.07 -0.76 -8.03
CA VAL A 82 -8.93 -1.56 -8.54
C VAL A 82 -8.69 -2.83 -7.73
N PHE A 83 -9.08 -2.85 -6.46
CA PHE A 83 -9.03 -4.02 -5.60
C PHE A 83 -9.94 -5.20 -6.05
N PHE A 84 -10.66 -5.05 -7.16
CA PHE A 84 -11.34 -6.16 -7.84
C PHE A 84 -10.49 -6.83 -8.92
N ASP A 85 -9.34 -6.25 -9.23
CA ASP A 85 -8.28 -6.84 -10.07
C ASP A 85 -7.22 -7.52 -9.19
N ASP A 86 -6.16 -8.06 -9.81
CA ASP A 86 -4.92 -8.31 -9.10
C ASP A 86 -4.35 -6.96 -8.70
N CYS A 87 -4.18 -6.75 -7.41
CA CYS A 87 -3.88 -5.45 -6.84
C CYS A 87 -2.70 -5.52 -5.89
N LEU A 88 -1.81 -4.55 -6.00
CA LEU A 88 -0.76 -4.27 -5.03
C LEU A 88 -1.12 -2.99 -4.30
N GLU A 89 -0.99 -3.00 -2.97
CA GLU A 89 -1.39 -1.88 -2.15
C GLU A 89 -0.24 -1.49 -1.22
N ILE A 90 -0.03 -0.19 -1.08
CA ILE A 90 0.99 0.41 -0.23
C ILE A 90 0.30 1.38 0.71
N PHE A 91 0.29 1.08 2.01
CA PHE A 91 -0.24 1.96 3.05
C PHE A 91 0.91 2.47 3.90
N LEU A 92 1.10 3.78 3.95
CA LEU A 92 2.21 4.43 4.65
C LEU A 92 1.71 5.53 5.58
N GLN A 93 2.09 5.45 6.83
CA GLN A 93 1.84 6.45 7.87
C GLN A 93 3.16 7.09 8.27
N PRO A 94 3.40 8.35 7.91
CA PRO A 94 4.58 9.08 8.36
C PRO A 94 4.69 9.13 9.89
N GLU A 95 5.91 9.25 10.38
CA GLU A 95 6.19 9.37 11.82
C GLU A 95 5.39 10.52 12.45
N ASN A 96 4.81 10.27 13.61
CA ASN A 96 3.97 11.23 14.35
C ASN A 96 2.73 11.74 13.60
N SER A 97 2.30 11.07 12.54
CA SER A 97 1.09 11.43 11.79
C SER A 97 -0.11 10.61 12.26
N SER A 98 -1.28 11.26 12.35
CA SER A 98 -2.59 10.60 12.48
C SER A 98 -3.19 10.27 11.10
N ILE A 99 -2.43 10.47 10.01
CA ILE A 99 -2.85 10.22 8.65
C ILE A 99 -1.94 9.14 8.06
N TYR A 100 -2.54 8.15 7.39
CA TYR A 100 -1.81 7.30 6.46
C TYR A 100 -2.31 7.49 5.03
N TYR A 101 -1.47 7.13 4.08
CA TYR A 101 -1.73 7.25 2.66
C TYR A 101 -1.87 5.86 2.06
N GLY A 102 -2.92 5.62 1.30
CA GLY A 102 -3.17 4.39 0.58
C GLY A 102 -3.00 4.59 -0.91
N ILE A 103 -2.28 3.69 -1.55
CA ILE A 103 -2.06 3.64 -3.00
C ILE A 103 -2.30 2.19 -3.41
N GLU A 104 -3.37 1.96 -4.18
CA GLU A 104 -3.77 0.66 -4.70
C GLU A 104 -3.63 0.66 -6.21
N LEU A 105 -2.95 -0.34 -6.76
CA LEU A 105 -2.51 -0.37 -8.14
C LEU A 105 -2.75 -1.75 -8.77
N ASN A 106 -3.36 -1.78 -9.95
CA ASN A 106 -3.39 -2.98 -10.77
C ASN A 106 -2.22 -3.02 -11.77
N ALA A 107 -2.08 -4.11 -12.51
CA ALA A 107 -0.97 -4.32 -13.44
C ALA A 107 -0.94 -3.35 -14.64
N LYS A 108 -1.95 -2.54 -14.85
CA LYS A 108 -1.95 -1.47 -15.85
C LYS A 108 -1.53 -0.12 -15.27
N GLY A 109 -1.18 -0.07 -13.97
CA GLY A 109 -0.90 1.18 -13.27
C GLY A 109 -2.16 1.99 -12.97
N THR A 110 -3.35 1.42 -13.16
CA THR A 110 -4.60 2.08 -12.74
C THR A 110 -4.61 2.18 -11.22
N CYS A 111 -4.85 3.38 -10.73
CA CYS A 111 -4.65 3.74 -9.33
C CYS A 111 -5.95 4.14 -8.63
N LEU A 112 -6.15 3.62 -7.43
CA LEU A 112 -7.01 4.17 -6.41
C LEU A 112 -6.12 4.66 -5.27
N ASP A 113 -6.00 5.96 -5.14
CA ASP A 113 -5.20 6.61 -4.12
C ASP A 113 -6.08 7.46 -3.21
N TYR A 114 -5.68 7.55 -1.95
CA TYR A 114 -6.41 8.26 -0.90
C TYR A 114 -5.50 8.53 0.30
N ARG A 115 -5.92 9.45 1.16
CA ARG A 115 -5.39 9.56 2.52
C ARG A 115 -6.47 9.18 3.53
N VAL A 116 -6.04 8.70 4.69
CA VAL A 116 -6.94 8.19 5.72
C VAL A 116 -6.59 8.82 7.06
N PHE A 117 -7.58 9.50 7.64
CA PHE A 117 -7.49 10.08 8.97
C PHE A 117 -7.84 9.01 10.00
N ILE A 118 -6.95 8.80 10.98
CA ILE A 118 -7.17 7.91 12.11
C ILE A 118 -7.72 8.76 13.25
N HIS A 119 -8.94 8.47 13.71
CA HIS A 119 -9.57 9.24 14.76
C HIS A 119 -9.08 8.82 16.16
N GLU A 120 -8.92 9.81 17.02
CA GLU A 120 -8.85 9.59 18.46
C GLU A 120 -10.24 9.17 18.99
N ASP A 121 -10.30 8.35 20.04
CA ASP A 121 -11.56 7.75 20.51
C ASP A 121 -12.61 8.79 20.93
N ASP A 122 -12.18 9.96 21.43
CA ASP A 122 -13.06 11.08 21.83
C ASP A 122 -13.49 11.97 20.64
N LYS A 123 -12.91 11.76 19.43
CA LYS A 123 -13.16 12.55 18.22
C LYS A 123 -13.71 11.72 17.07
N LYS A 124 -14.03 10.45 17.28
CA LYS A 124 -14.46 9.52 16.23
C LYS A 124 -15.67 9.98 15.40
N ASP A 125 -16.54 10.81 15.99
CA ASP A 125 -17.75 11.32 15.34
C ASP A 125 -17.52 12.67 14.64
N LEU A 126 -16.30 13.20 14.65
CA LEU A 126 -15.96 14.49 14.06
C LEU A 126 -15.32 14.27 12.69
N LEU A 127 -15.95 14.84 11.66
CA LEU A 127 -15.34 14.88 10.32
C LEU A 127 -14.13 15.82 10.34
N PRO A 128 -12.96 15.39 9.79
CA PRO A 128 -11.81 16.27 9.62
C PRO A 128 -12.17 17.58 8.91
N GLU A 129 -11.60 18.69 9.37
CA GLU A 129 -11.94 20.03 8.87
C GLU A 129 -11.79 20.12 7.33
N GLU A 130 -10.75 19.47 6.80
CA GLU A 130 -10.43 19.43 5.37
C GLU A 130 -11.54 18.77 4.54
N LEU A 131 -12.37 17.93 5.15
CA LEU A 131 -13.41 17.16 4.47
C LEU A 131 -14.83 17.74 4.63
N LYS A 132 -15.01 18.80 5.41
CA LYS A 132 -16.34 19.39 5.65
C LYS A 132 -17.04 19.89 4.38
N SER A 133 -16.29 20.22 3.35
CA SER A 133 -16.85 20.62 2.04
C SER A 133 -16.93 19.46 1.03
N SER A 134 -16.37 18.33 1.34
CA SER A 134 -16.38 17.14 0.47
C SER A 134 -17.73 16.42 0.55
N LYS A 135 -18.09 15.72 -0.52
CA LYS A 135 -19.28 14.86 -0.54
C LYS A 135 -18.96 13.51 0.06
N GLN A 136 -19.92 12.90 0.73
CA GLN A 136 -19.80 11.51 1.13
C GLN A 136 -19.82 10.60 -0.10
N TYR A 137 -18.95 9.58 -0.11
CA TYR A 137 -18.93 8.56 -1.15
C TYR A 137 -20.24 7.77 -1.15
N ASP A 138 -20.85 7.63 -2.31
CA ASP A 138 -22.20 7.04 -2.49
C ASP A 138 -22.20 5.54 -2.82
N GLY A 139 -21.03 4.89 -2.86
CA GLY A 139 -20.90 3.47 -3.21
C GLY A 139 -20.76 3.19 -4.70
N GLY A 140 -20.72 4.21 -5.56
CA GLY A 140 -20.59 4.07 -7.01
C GLY A 140 -19.29 3.39 -7.48
N GLU A 141 -19.14 3.22 -8.78
CA GLU A 141 -17.93 2.64 -9.39
C GLU A 141 -16.74 3.59 -9.30
N LYS A 142 -16.98 4.88 -9.48
CA LYS A 142 -16.00 5.95 -9.25
C LYS A 142 -15.99 6.30 -7.77
N ILE A 143 -14.79 6.40 -7.21
CA ILE A 143 -14.57 6.61 -5.79
C ILE A 143 -14.03 8.03 -5.58
N PHE A 144 -14.88 8.90 -5.03
CA PHE A 144 -14.57 10.29 -4.71
C PHE A 144 -15.24 10.71 -3.39
N GLY A 145 -14.77 11.81 -2.83
CA GLY A 145 -15.29 12.35 -1.59
C GLY A 145 -14.74 11.61 -0.37
N TYR A 146 -15.54 11.49 0.67
CA TYR A 146 -15.10 10.84 1.90
C TYR A 146 -15.96 9.64 2.29
N PHE A 147 -15.37 8.74 3.06
CA PHE A 147 -16.06 7.60 3.66
C PHE A 147 -15.50 7.34 5.07
N THR A 148 -16.37 7.21 6.06
CA THR A 148 -15.96 6.87 7.43
C THR A 148 -16.39 5.45 7.76
N ASP A 149 -15.47 4.69 8.36
CA ASP A 149 -15.69 3.32 8.78
C ASP A 149 -15.03 3.07 10.14
N THR A 150 -15.47 2.02 10.81
CA THR A 150 -14.82 1.52 12.03
C THR A 150 -14.26 0.13 11.73
N VAL A 151 -12.94 0.05 11.68
CA VAL A 151 -12.21 -1.19 11.41
C VAL A 151 -11.44 -1.61 12.65
N ALA A 152 -11.74 -2.82 13.13
CA ALA A 152 -11.25 -3.32 14.41
C ALA A 152 -11.62 -2.36 15.56
N ASP A 153 -10.63 -1.72 16.15
CA ASP A 153 -10.76 -0.81 17.32
C ASP A 153 -10.61 0.67 16.92
N LYS A 154 -10.52 0.99 15.64
CA LYS A 154 -10.27 2.36 15.17
C LYS A 154 -11.34 2.85 14.20
N THR A 155 -11.81 4.07 14.41
CA THR A 155 -12.58 4.82 13.43
C THR A 155 -11.61 5.54 12.51
N ILE A 156 -11.83 5.39 11.21
CA ILE A 156 -11.00 5.98 10.14
C ILE A 156 -11.88 6.68 9.12
N THR A 157 -11.39 7.78 8.57
CA THR A 157 -12.08 8.50 7.49
C THR A 157 -11.18 8.59 6.27
N PHE A 158 -11.65 8.02 5.17
CA PHE A 158 -10.99 8.08 3.86
C PHE A 158 -11.28 9.43 3.20
N ASP A 159 -10.26 10.03 2.62
CA ASP A 159 -10.35 11.14 1.68
C ASP A 159 -9.92 10.66 0.29
N TYR A 160 -10.89 10.34 -0.54
CA TYR A 160 -10.68 9.88 -1.90
C TYR A 160 -10.41 11.00 -2.89
N ASP A 161 -10.59 12.27 -2.50
CA ASP A 161 -10.27 13.43 -3.35
C ASP A 161 -8.77 13.75 -3.36
N TRP A 162 -8.01 13.24 -2.35
CA TRP A 162 -6.55 13.32 -2.37
C TRP A 162 -5.98 12.55 -3.56
N LYS A 163 -4.91 13.08 -4.17
CA LYS A 163 -4.23 12.49 -5.33
C LYS A 163 -2.75 12.38 -5.10
N SER A 164 -2.19 11.23 -5.45
CA SER A 164 -0.76 11.00 -5.51
C SER A 164 -0.17 11.42 -6.86
N ASN A 165 1.15 11.62 -6.87
CA ASN A 165 1.96 11.74 -8.08
C ASN A 165 2.75 10.45 -8.33
N VAL A 166 2.16 9.32 -7.99
CA VAL A 166 2.75 7.99 -8.17
C VAL A 166 3.10 7.75 -9.64
N SER A 167 4.25 7.13 -9.88
CA SER A 167 4.60 6.59 -11.20
C SER A 167 4.91 5.11 -11.09
N THR A 168 4.59 4.37 -12.14
CA THR A 168 4.67 2.90 -12.15
C THR A 168 5.25 2.38 -13.46
N GLU A 169 5.96 1.25 -13.37
CA GLU A 169 6.36 0.42 -14.50
C GLU A 169 5.93 -1.00 -14.20
N SER A 170 5.44 -1.74 -15.20
CA SER A 170 4.83 -3.06 -15.02
C SER A 170 5.20 -3.99 -16.16
N GLU A 171 5.64 -5.21 -15.81
CA GLU A 171 5.93 -6.27 -16.76
C GLU A 171 5.49 -7.62 -16.20
N VAL A 172 4.95 -8.49 -17.06
CA VAL A 172 4.64 -9.88 -16.73
C VAL A 172 5.51 -10.78 -17.57
N GLN A 173 6.39 -11.56 -16.93
CA GLN A 173 7.33 -12.48 -17.57
C GLN A 173 7.49 -13.75 -16.72
N ASP A 174 7.50 -14.92 -17.39
CA ASP A 174 7.85 -16.22 -16.79
C ASP A 174 7.13 -16.56 -15.47
N GLU A 175 5.80 -16.39 -15.44
CA GLU A 175 4.95 -16.61 -14.25
C GLU A 175 5.18 -15.60 -13.10
N PHE A 176 5.88 -14.49 -13.36
CA PHE A 176 6.03 -13.40 -12.42
C PHE A 176 5.48 -12.10 -12.99
N TRP A 177 4.91 -11.30 -12.11
CA TRP A 177 4.56 -9.92 -12.35
C TRP A 177 5.55 -9.04 -11.59
N TYR A 178 6.36 -8.31 -12.35
CA TYR A 178 7.28 -7.29 -11.88
C TYR A 178 6.58 -5.94 -11.93
N PHE A 179 6.63 -5.20 -10.85
CA PHE A 179 5.92 -3.93 -10.75
C PHE A 179 6.71 -2.94 -9.89
N ASP A 180 7.14 -1.88 -10.54
CA ASP A 180 7.84 -0.78 -9.88
C ASP A 180 6.88 0.35 -9.57
N VAL A 181 6.97 0.87 -8.36
CA VAL A 181 6.17 1.98 -7.85
C VAL A 181 7.11 3.02 -7.26
N PHE A 182 6.97 4.26 -7.69
CA PHE A 182 7.66 5.39 -7.09
C PHE A 182 6.65 6.42 -6.58
N VAL A 183 6.84 6.87 -5.34
CA VAL A 183 6.01 7.89 -4.67
C VAL A 183 6.91 9.04 -4.22
N PRO A 184 6.72 10.28 -4.72
CA PRO A 184 7.53 11.41 -4.33
C PRO A 184 7.26 11.85 -2.89
N TRP A 185 8.27 12.40 -2.21
CA TRP A 185 8.12 12.88 -0.83
C TRP A 185 7.05 13.95 -0.68
N SER A 186 6.83 14.76 -1.72
CA SER A 186 5.79 15.80 -1.73
C SER A 186 4.39 15.27 -1.48
N ASP A 187 4.11 14.01 -1.84
CA ASP A 187 2.79 13.39 -1.62
C ASP A 187 2.50 13.19 -0.14
N PHE A 188 3.55 13.09 0.67
CA PHE A 188 3.46 13.01 2.14
C PHE A 188 3.64 14.39 2.81
N GLY A 189 3.66 15.48 2.03
CA GLY A 189 3.92 16.83 2.54
C GLY A 189 5.38 17.09 2.94
N LEU A 190 6.31 16.27 2.47
CA LEU A 190 7.73 16.38 2.78
C LEU A 190 8.52 17.00 1.62
N SER A 191 9.53 17.80 1.94
CA SER A 191 10.47 18.39 0.96
C SER A 191 11.73 17.55 0.76
N GLU A 192 12.01 16.60 1.64
CA GLU A 192 13.19 15.74 1.64
C GLU A 192 12.88 14.36 2.23
N ALA A 193 13.79 13.42 2.05
CA ALA A 193 13.70 12.08 2.62
C ALA A 193 13.60 12.12 4.15
N PRO A 194 12.92 11.15 4.77
CA PRO A 194 12.96 10.93 6.21
C PRO A 194 14.40 10.78 6.70
N LYS A 195 14.67 11.24 7.92
CA LYS A 195 16.01 11.08 8.51
C LYS A 195 16.29 9.61 8.79
N LYS A 196 17.58 9.27 8.83
CA LYS A 196 18.03 7.97 9.30
C LYS A 196 17.44 7.66 10.69
N ASN A 197 16.93 6.46 10.85
CA ASN A 197 16.20 5.95 12.01
C ASN A 197 14.79 6.56 12.22
N ALA A 198 14.27 7.37 11.30
CA ALA A 198 12.84 7.69 11.31
C ALA A 198 12.02 6.41 11.20
N ILE A 199 10.89 6.37 11.89
CA ILE A 199 10.01 5.19 11.92
C ILE A 199 8.65 5.58 11.36
N TRP A 200 8.35 5.05 10.18
CA TRP A 200 7.00 5.10 9.66
C TRP A 200 6.25 3.82 10.01
N ARG A 201 4.94 3.84 9.91
CA ARG A 201 4.12 2.66 10.04
C ARG A 201 3.38 2.38 8.74
N GLY A 202 3.04 1.13 8.49
CA GLY A 202 2.31 0.81 7.28
C GLY A 202 2.15 -0.68 7.06
N THR A 203 1.59 -1.00 5.91
CA THR A 203 1.52 -2.35 5.38
C THR A 203 1.65 -2.31 3.88
N ILE A 204 2.19 -3.37 3.32
CA ILE A 204 2.22 -3.62 1.89
C ILE A 204 1.41 -4.88 1.67
N ASN A 205 0.49 -4.83 0.72
CA ASN A 205 -0.50 -5.86 0.55
C ASN A 205 -0.59 -6.30 -0.92
N ARG A 206 -1.09 -7.51 -1.12
CA ARG A 206 -1.46 -8.06 -2.42
C ARG A 206 -2.85 -8.66 -2.35
N ILE A 207 -3.68 -8.38 -3.34
CA ILE A 207 -4.90 -9.10 -3.63
C ILE A 207 -4.66 -9.97 -4.86
N ASP A 208 -4.78 -11.28 -4.70
CA ASP A 208 -4.78 -12.26 -5.78
C ASP A 208 -6.24 -12.52 -6.20
N SER A 209 -6.63 -12.01 -7.36
CA SER A 209 -7.98 -12.14 -7.87
C SER A 209 -8.30 -13.51 -8.50
N SER A 210 -7.29 -14.38 -8.65
CA SER A 210 -7.47 -15.76 -9.10
C SER A 210 -8.20 -16.61 -8.06
N VAL A 211 -8.21 -16.15 -6.80
CA VAL A 211 -8.89 -16.80 -5.68
C VAL A 211 -10.32 -16.24 -5.56
N PRO A 212 -11.35 -17.10 -5.38
CA PRO A 212 -12.72 -16.63 -5.23
C PRO A 212 -12.88 -15.63 -4.07
N ARG A 213 -13.63 -14.54 -4.30
CA ARG A 213 -13.94 -13.58 -3.25
C ARG A 213 -14.67 -14.23 -2.09
N GLY A 214 -14.38 -13.76 -0.89
CA GLY A 214 -14.93 -14.29 0.34
C GLY A 214 -14.12 -15.47 0.90
N THR A 215 -13.10 -15.94 0.20
CA THR A 215 -12.08 -16.82 0.77
C THR A 215 -10.97 -15.98 1.40
N ASN A 216 -10.23 -16.55 2.34
CA ASN A 216 -9.15 -15.84 3.03
C ASN A 216 -7.79 -16.00 2.32
N TYR A 217 -7.75 -16.51 1.10
CA TYR A 217 -6.53 -16.99 0.47
C TYR A 217 -5.87 -16.01 -0.51
N GLY A 218 -6.63 -15.06 -1.02
CA GLY A 218 -6.13 -14.08 -1.98
C GLY A 218 -5.51 -12.82 -1.36
N PHE A 219 -5.33 -12.78 -0.03
CA PHE A 219 -4.87 -11.59 0.68
C PHE A 219 -3.52 -11.85 1.35
N LEU A 220 -2.44 -11.29 0.79
CA LEU A 220 -1.09 -11.32 1.35
C LEU A 220 -0.72 -9.93 1.86
N CYS A 221 -0.05 -9.83 2.98
CA CYS A 221 0.31 -8.54 3.57
C CYS A 221 1.43 -8.63 4.59
N LEU A 222 1.83 -7.47 5.14
CA LEU A 222 2.79 -7.34 6.24
C LEU A 222 2.11 -7.17 7.61
N LEU A 223 0.78 -7.19 7.69
CA LEU A 223 0.07 -7.08 8.96
C LEU A 223 0.37 -8.28 9.87
N ASP A 224 0.29 -8.04 11.17
CA ASP A 224 0.17 -9.14 12.12
C ASP A 224 -1.14 -9.90 11.91
N LYS A 225 -1.16 -11.19 12.29
CA LYS A 225 -2.35 -12.04 12.21
C LYS A 225 -3.54 -11.39 12.90
N THR A 226 -4.68 -11.45 12.24
CA THR A 226 -5.91 -10.82 12.69
C THR A 226 -7.12 -11.60 12.16
N ASP A 227 -8.22 -11.57 12.91
CA ASP A 227 -9.53 -12.10 12.47
C ASP A 227 -10.34 -11.07 11.66
N VAL A 228 -9.88 -9.82 11.61
CA VAL A 228 -10.54 -8.75 10.87
C VAL A 228 -10.19 -8.83 9.40
N LYS A 229 -11.19 -8.95 8.53
CA LYS A 229 -11.03 -9.08 7.07
C LYS A 229 -10.83 -7.72 6.39
N SER A 230 -9.77 -7.01 6.77
CA SER A 230 -9.41 -5.73 6.18
C SER A 230 -7.92 -5.50 6.32
N PHE A 231 -7.31 -4.83 5.34
CA PHE A 231 -5.95 -4.31 5.46
C PHE A 231 -5.89 -2.97 6.22
N HIS A 232 -7.03 -2.28 6.34
CA HIS A 232 -7.14 -0.97 7.01
C HIS A 232 -7.13 -1.10 8.54
N GLN A 233 -6.04 -1.63 9.09
CA GLN A 233 -5.86 -1.84 10.54
C GLN A 233 -4.63 -1.10 11.04
N PRO A 234 -4.69 0.24 11.24
CA PRO A 234 -3.51 1.01 11.59
C PRO A 234 -2.86 0.60 12.92
N SER A 235 -3.61 -0.01 13.85
CA SER A 235 -3.06 -0.60 15.07
C SER A 235 -2.15 -1.81 14.82
N LYS A 236 -2.28 -2.47 13.66
CA LYS A 236 -1.52 -3.65 13.23
C LYS A 236 -0.42 -3.35 12.21
N PHE A 237 -0.27 -2.12 11.78
CA PHE A 237 0.76 -1.73 10.82
C PHE A 237 2.16 -2.07 11.32
N ALA A 238 2.98 -2.61 10.43
CA ALA A 238 4.40 -2.85 10.66
C ALA A 238 5.17 -1.52 10.85
N SER A 239 6.36 -1.59 11.41
CA SER A 239 7.29 -0.46 11.48
C SER A 239 8.27 -0.50 10.30
N PHE A 240 8.36 0.59 9.57
CA PHE A 240 9.35 0.81 8.52
C PHE A 240 10.43 1.76 9.04
N ILE A 241 11.64 1.25 9.19
CA ILE A 241 12.79 1.97 9.78
C ILE A 241 13.73 2.38 8.65
N PHE A 242 13.88 3.67 8.42
CA PHE A 242 14.77 4.23 7.41
C PHE A 242 16.23 4.12 7.86
N ARG A 243 17.09 3.46 7.07
CA ARG A 243 18.45 3.10 7.50
C ARG A 243 19.53 3.42 6.47
#